data_525af68ce766aef0d98e32f875b5c4d8
#
_entry.id   525af68ce766aef0d98e32f875b5c4d8
#
_cell.length_a   1.000
_cell.length_b   1.000
_cell.length_c   1.000
_cell.angle_alpha   90.00
_cell.angle_beta   90.00
_cell.angle_gamma   90.00
#
_symmetry.space_group_name_H-M   'P 1'
#
loop_
_entity.id
_entity.type
_entity.pdbx_description
1 polymer ?
#
loop_
_entity_poly.entity_id
_entity_poly.type
_entity_poly.pdbx_seq_one_letter_code
_entity_poly.pdbx_strand_id
1 'polypeptide(L)'
;MLRLLTGVAAVALVLVGLVIATTRTGTPDKPAEKEPVHTVTGTLDGRQAATLEVVTGAESVIIHSEPMEGYLYRASTLPGSRVEPAAAVDGDVVRLSLNGTEIAGQATVHVYLNSTVRWQLKLAGGGLRQVVDFASGRLAGVDVVAGVQELEVTVPKPEGELPIRVGGVGKLLVHAPAGPPAQLTLGAGSTVGKATLDASAKQNLSGGTVLALPGWQQAADRYTLRVDGGAAEVLLDRR
;
A
#
# COMPACT_ATOMS: atom_id res chain seq x y z
N MET A 1 -45.11 -24.97 -82.95
CA MET A 1 -44.26 -25.84 -82.12
C MET A 1 -43.04 -25.03 -81.77
N LEU A 2 -43.06 -24.42 -80.65
CA LEU A 2 -42.58 -24.75 -79.37
C LEU A 2 -41.03 -24.92 -79.27
N ARG A 3 -40.33 -24.02 -78.72
CA ARG A 3 -39.50 -24.22 -77.47
C ARG A 3 -38.83 -22.92 -77.06
N LEU A 4 -39.15 -22.55 -75.83
CA LEU A 4 -38.44 -21.56 -74.95
C LEU A 4 -37.00 -21.93 -74.77
N LEU A 5 -36.15 -20.91 -74.72
CA LEU A 5 -34.92 -20.98 -73.93
C LEU A 5 -34.70 -19.64 -73.19
N THR A 6 -34.86 -19.73 -71.91
CA THR A 6 -34.66 -18.71 -70.90
C THR A 6 -33.20 -18.38 -70.77
N GLY A 7 -32.82 -17.14 -71.01
CA GLY A 7 -31.49 -16.61 -70.66
C GLY A 7 -31.56 -15.75 -69.39
N VAL A 8 -30.92 -16.22 -68.33
CA VAL A 8 -30.81 -15.52 -67.06
C VAL A 8 -29.70 -14.48 -67.18
N ALA A 9 -30.09 -13.19 -67.13
CA ALA A 9 -29.12 -12.09 -67.03
C ALA A 9 -28.80 -11.86 -65.52
N ALA A 10 -27.57 -12.15 -65.16
CA ALA A 10 -27.07 -11.82 -63.84
C ALA A 10 -26.70 -10.32 -63.79
N VAL A 11 -27.47 -9.57 -63.02
CA VAL A 11 -27.17 -8.19 -62.66
C VAL A 11 -26.20 -8.19 -61.49
N ALA A 12 -24.94 -7.81 -61.71
CA ALA A 12 -23.97 -7.58 -60.67
C ALA A 12 -24.20 -6.20 -60.04
N LEU A 13 -24.76 -6.18 -58.84
CA LEU A 13 -24.89 -4.99 -58.00
C LEU A 13 -23.56 -4.70 -57.34
N VAL A 14 -22.83 -3.67 -57.80
CA VAL A 14 -21.65 -3.13 -57.15
C VAL A 14 -22.13 -2.23 -56.03
N LEU A 15 -22.08 -2.73 -54.77
CA LEU A 15 -22.28 -1.94 -53.58
C LEU A 15 -20.97 -1.21 -53.26
N VAL A 16 -20.90 0.07 -53.56
CA VAL A 16 -19.86 0.98 -53.08
C VAL A 16 -20.14 1.25 -51.59
N GLY A 17 -19.47 0.53 -50.74
CA GLY A 17 -19.51 0.77 -49.29
C GLY A 17 -18.75 2.05 -48.94
N LEU A 18 -19.47 3.06 -48.56
CA LEU A 18 -18.93 4.29 -47.97
C LEU A 18 -18.40 3.96 -46.55
N VAL A 19 -17.08 3.79 -46.38
CA VAL A 19 -16.46 3.65 -45.08
C VAL A 19 -16.41 5.04 -44.45
N ILE A 20 -17.37 5.34 -43.57
CA ILE A 20 -17.29 6.47 -42.64
C ILE A 20 -16.29 6.11 -41.57
N ALA A 21 -15.06 6.60 -41.68
CA ALA A 21 -14.08 6.53 -40.59
C ALA A 21 -14.54 7.49 -39.48
N THR A 22 -15.28 6.97 -38.51
CA THR A 22 -15.50 7.67 -37.25
C THR A 22 -14.17 7.63 -36.47
N THR A 23 -13.43 8.73 -36.48
CA THR A 23 -12.34 8.97 -35.55
C THR A 23 -12.92 9.04 -34.14
N ARG A 24 -12.99 7.92 -33.47
CA ARG A 24 -13.16 7.92 -32.00
C ARG A 24 -11.89 8.56 -31.43
N THR A 25 -12.05 9.76 -30.86
CA THR A 25 -11.10 10.31 -29.92
C THR A 25 -11.09 9.38 -28.73
N GLY A 26 -10.21 8.37 -28.77
CA GLY A 26 -9.99 7.47 -27.64
C GLY A 26 -9.43 8.28 -26.50
N THR A 27 -10.16 8.32 -25.40
CA THR A 27 -9.58 8.56 -24.07
C THR A 27 -8.34 7.68 -23.98
N PRO A 28 -7.18 8.17 -23.50
CA PRO A 28 -6.01 7.32 -23.36
C PRO A 28 -6.40 6.13 -22.49
N ASP A 29 -6.33 4.93 -23.09
CA ASP A 29 -6.56 3.68 -22.35
C ASP A 29 -5.64 3.69 -21.13
N LYS A 30 -6.25 3.76 -19.94
CA LYS A 30 -5.56 3.42 -18.68
C LYS A 30 -4.94 2.04 -18.93
N PRO A 31 -3.63 1.87 -18.73
CA PRO A 31 -3.01 0.57 -18.94
C PRO A 31 -3.82 -0.49 -18.21
N ALA A 32 -4.23 -1.53 -18.91
CA ALA A 32 -5.00 -2.62 -18.31
C ALA A 32 -4.19 -3.15 -17.13
N GLU A 33 -4.70 -2.95 -15.91
CA GLU A 33 -4.11 -3.44 -14.68
C GLU A 33 -4.10 -4.95 -14.79
N LYS A 34 -2.89 -5.54 -14.78
CA LYS A 34 -2.74 -6.99 -14.91
C LYS A 34 -3.48 -7.66 -13.75
N GLU A 35 -4.40 -8.56 -14.06
CA GLU A 35 -5.15 -9.28 -13.04
C GLU A 35 -4.22 -10.01 -12.07
N PRO A 36 -4.45 -9.94 -10.75
CA PRO A 36 -3.64 -10.66 -9.77
C PRO A 36 -3.86 -12.17 -9.91
N VAL A 37 -2.78 -12.94 -9.98
CA VAL A 37 -2.85 -14.40 -10.16
C VAL A 37 -3.08 -15.13 -8.85
N HIS A 38 -2.42 -14.68 -7.77
CA HIS A 38 -2.55 -15.29 -6.44
C HIS A 38 -3.27 -14.31 -5.53
N THR A 39 -4.44 -14.72 -5.02
CA THR A 39 -5.25 -13.87 -4.15
C THR A 39 -5.76 -14.67 -2.97
N VAL A 40 -5.60 -14.12 -1.77
CA VAL A 40 -6.21 -14.62 -0.54
C VAL A 40 -7.07 -13.53 0.08
N THR A 41 -8.21 -13.92 0.65
CA THR A 41 -9.17 -13.01 1.27
C THR A 41 -9.61 -13.56 2.63
N GLY A 42 -10.08 -12.68 3.51
CA GLY A 42 -10.75 -13.05 4.75
C GLY A 42 -12.03 -12.25 4.92
N THR A 43 -13.01 -12.85 5.57
CA THR A 43 -14.32 -12.23 5.85
C THR A 43 -14.24 -11.25 7.01
N LEU A 44 -15.06 -10.21 6.96
CA LEU A 44 -15.11 -9.15 7.98
C LEU A 44 -15.64 -9.69 9.33
N ASP A 45 -16.68 -10.53 9.28
CA ASP A 45 -17.32 -11.18 10.44
C ASP A 45 -17.62 -10.22 11.61
N GLY A 46 -17.99 -8.98 11.30
CA GLY A 46 -18.33 -7.95 12.28
C GLY A 46 -17.15 -7.36 13.07
N ARG A 47 -15.90 -7.65 12.69
CA ARG A 47 -14.70 -7.13 13.37
C ARG A 47 -14.60 -5.62 13.26
N GLN A 48 -14.32 -4.96 14.39
CA GLN A 48 -14.13 -3.51 14.50
C GLN A 48 -12.65 -3.14 14.64
N ALA A 49 -11.81 -4.09 15.04
CA ALA A 49 -10.38 -3.95 15.16
C ALA A 49 -9.69 -5.25 14.72
N ALA A 50 -8.48 -5.13 14.18
CA ALA A 50 -7.66 -6.27 13.80
C ALA A 50 -6.17 -5.90 13.75
N THR A 51 -5.32 -6.93 13.78
CA THR A 51 -3.88 -6.81 13.59
C THR A 51 -3.50 -7.51 12.28
N LEU A 52 -2.75 -6.83 11.42
CA LEU A 52 -2.05 -7.47 10.32
C LEU A 52 -0.59 -7.71 10.72
N GLU A 53 -0.16 -8.97 10.70
CA GLU A 53 1.25 -9.34 10.83
C GLU A 53 1.78 -9.84 9.47
N VAL A 54 2.68 -9.09 8.83
CA VAL A 54 3.41 -9.55 7.65
C VAL A 54 4.69 -10.21 8.14
N VAL A 55 4.73 -11.55 8.12
CA VAL A 55 5.80 -12.32 8.78
C VAL A 55 6.99 -12.61 7.87
N THR A 56 6.82 -12.57 6.56
CA THR A 56 7.89 -12.81 5.58
C THR A 56 8.19 -11.57 4.77
N GLY A 57 9.46 -11.41 4.37
CA GLY A 57 9.90 -10.30 3.54
C GLY A 57 9.54 -10.45 2.06
N ALA A 58 9.47 -9.33 1.37
CA ALA A 58 9.33 -9.21 -0.08
C ALA A 58 10.15 -8.05 -0.59
N GLU A 59 10.36 -7.95 -1.90
CA GLU A 59 10.97 -6.75 -2.49
C GLU A 59 10.09 -5.53 -2.21
N SER A 60 8.76 -5.70 -2.39
CA SER A 60 7.80 -4.64 -2.13
C SER A 60 6.54 -5.17 -1.45
N VAL A 61 6.13 -4.51 -0.36
CA VAL A 61 4.86 -4.73 0.33
C VAL A 61 4.07 -3.42 0.28
N ILE A 62 2.89 -3.46 -0.33
CA ILE A 62 2.05 -2.28 -0.53
C ILE A 62 0.71 -2.53 0.15
N ILE A 63 0.43 -1.78 1.21
CA ILE A 63 -0.76 -1.93 2.04
C ILE A 63 -1.65 -0.71 1.84
N HIS A 64 -2.89 -0.95 1.44
CA HIS A 64 -3.91 0.08 1.25
C HIS A 64 -5.08 -0.13 2.21
N SER A 65 -5.65 0.95 2.68
CA SER A 65 -6.93 0.94 3.38
C SER A 65 -8.02 1.45 2.44
N GLU A 66 -9.04 0.61 2.18
CA GLU A 66 -10.15 0.94 1.30
C GLU A 66 -11.48 0.38 1.83
N PRO A 67 -12.64 0.91 1.43
CA PRO A 67 -13.93 0.29 1.71
C PRO A 67 -14.02 -1.09 1.05
N MET A 68 -14.37 -2.12 1.85
CA MET A 68 -14.48 -3.49 1.36
C MET A 68 -15.75 -4.13 1.91
N GLU A 69 -16.75 -4.37 1.05
CA GLU A 69 -18.00 -5.01 1.47
C GLU A 69 -17.77 -6.48 1.82
N GLY A 70 -18.06 -6.85 3.08
CA GLY A 70 -17.99 -8.22 3.57
C GLY A 70 -16.58 -8.80 3.77
N TYR A 71 -15.53 -8.14 3.29
CA TYR A 71 -14.15 -8.60 3.45
C TYR A 71 -13.42 -7.81 4.53
N LEU A 72 -12.61 -8.53 5.31
CA LEU A 72 -11.66 -7.97 6.27
C LEU A 72 -10.38 -7.53 5.55
N TYR A 73 -9.85 -8.40 4.70
CA TYR A 73 -8.65 -8.15 3.91
C TYR A 73 -8.67 -8.88 2.57
N ARG A 74 -7.84 -8.42 1.66
CA ARG A 74 -7.46 -9.09 0.41
C ARG A 74 -5.96 -8.89 0.19
N ALA A 75 -5.21 -9.96 0.00
CA ALA A 75 -3.82 -9.89 -0.40
C ALA A 75 -3.62 -10.57 -1.74
N SER A 76 -2.87 -9.94 -2.64
CA SER A 76 -2.69 -10.43 -4.01
C SER A 76 -1.32 -10.08 -4.59
N THR A 77 -0.88 -10.88 -5.55
CA THR A 77 0.31 -10.62 -6.36
C THR A 77 -0.06 -10.52 -7.84
N LEU A 78 0.83 -9.94 -8.63
CA LEU A 78 0.65 -9.84 -10.08
C LEU A 78 1.02 -11.17 -10.77
N PRO A 79 0.56 -11.37 -12.03
CA PRO A 79 1.03 -12.47 -12.85
C PRO A 79 2.55 -12.52 -12.93
N GLY A 80 3.12 -13.72 -12.82
CA GLY A 80 4.58 -13.92 -12.86
C GLY A 80 5.32 -13.49 -11.60
N SER A 81 4.62 -13.31 -10.47
CA SER A 81 5.27 -13.06 -9.19
C SER A 81 6.04 -14.29 -8.70
N ARG A 82 7.24 -14.06 -8.15
CA ARG A 82 8.04 -15.13 -7.50
C ARG A 82 7.56 -15.44 -6.07
N VAL A 83 6.50 -14.77 -5.60
CA VAL A 83 5.88 -15.04 -4.30
C VAL A 83 4.37 -15.14 -4.45
N GLU A 84 3.76 -15.94 -3.59
CA GLU A 84 2.31 -16.04 -3.43
C GLU A 84 1.93 -15.77 -1.98
N PRO A 85 0.83 -15.04 -1.72
CA PRO A 85 0.38 -14.76 -0.37
C PRO A 85 -0.34 -15.98 0.20
N ALA A 86 -0.08 -16.26 1.48
CA ALA A 86 -0.85 -17.18 2.30
C ALA A 86 -1.22 -16.47 3.60
N ALA A 87 -2.46 -16.65 4.07
CA ALA A 87 -2.92 -15.99 5.28
C ALA A 87 -3.53 -17.00 6.26
N ALA A 88 -3.21 -16.82 7.54
CA ALA A 88 -3.85 -17.52 8.65
C ALA A 88 -4.50 -16.47 9.57
N VAL A 89 -5.73 -16.74 10.00
CA VAL A 89 -6.48 -15.85 10.90
C VAL A 89 -6.64 -16.56 12.24
N ASP A 90 -6.21 -15.88 13.30
CA ASP A 90 -6.34 -16.36 14.68
C ASP A 90 -6.93 -15.22 15.54
N GLY A 91 -8.20 -15.34 15.88
CA GLY A 91 -8.97 -14.26 16.48
C GLY A 91 -8.97 -13.01 15.60
N ASP A 92 -8.44 -11.91 16.12
CA ASP A 92 -8.32 -10.63 15.40
C ASP A 92 -6.96 -10.45 14.72
N VAL A 93 -6.11 -11.47 14.69
CA VAL A 93 -4.78 -11.42 14.07
C VAL A 93 -4.80 -12.12 12.73
N VAL A 94 -4.47 -11.37 11.68
CA VAL A 94 -4.23 -11.86 10.32
C VAL A 94 -2.73 -11.98 10.11
N ARG A 95 -2.21 -13.21 10.04
CA ARG A 95 -0.80 -13.47 9.72
C ARG A 95 -0.68 -13.72 8.23
N LEU A 96 0.00 -12.82 7.55
CA LEU A 96 0.30 -12.91 6.13
C LEU A 96 1.74 -13.40 5.93
N SER A 97 1.89 -14.53 5.28
CA SER A 97 3.17 -15.07 4.82
C SER A 97 3.24 -15.02 3.29
N LEU A 98 4.45 -14.96 2.76
CA LEU A 98 4.73 -15.00 1.33
C LEU A 98 5.57 -16.23 1.05
N ASN A 99 5.00 -17.18 0.31
CA ASN A 99 5.67 -18.41 -0.11
C ASN A 99 6.38 -18.15 -1.43
N GLY A 100 7.58 -18.68 -1.59
CA GLY A 100 8.29 -18.62 -2.86
C GLY A 100 7.61 -19.48 -3.93
N THR A 101 7.56 -18.98 -5.16
CA THR A 101 7.18 -19.75 -6.35
C THR A 101 8.44 -20.12 -7.15
N GLU A 102 8.34 -21.04 -8.11
CA GLU A 102 9.44 -21.37 -9.02
C GLU A 102 9.64 -20.30 -10.13
N ILE A 103 8.83 -19.25 -10.13
CA ILE A 103 8.84 -18.21 -11.16
C ILE A 103 9.91 -17.17 -10.82
N ALA A 104 10.77 -16.85 -11.78
CA ALA A 104 11.76 -15.78 -11.67
C ALA A 104 11.13 -14.42 -11.95
N GLY A 105 10.34 -13.89 -11.01
CA GLY A 105 9.65 -12.61 -11.12
C GLY A 105 9.94 -11.69 -9.95
N GLN A 106 9.24 -10.54 -9.89
CA GLN A 106 9.31 -9.61 -8.77
C GLN A 106 8.53 -10.16 -7.56
N ALA A 107 9.04 -9.92 -6.35
CA ALA A 107 8.33 -10.23 -5.11
C ALA A 107 7.57 -8.98 -4.64
N THR A 108 6.44 -8.68 -5.27
CA THR A 108 5.57 -7.57 -4.89
C THR A 108 4.21 -8.11 -4.47
N VAL A 109 3.75 -7.71 -3.28
CA VAL A 109 2.42 -8.04 -2.77
C VAL A 109 1.62 -6.78 -2.49
N HIS A 110 0.36 -6.78 -2.91
CA HIS A 110 -0.63 -5.76 -2.59
C HIS A 110 -1.58 -6.31 -1.52
N VAL A 111 -1.75 -5.57 -0.45
CA VAL A 111 -2.64 -5.91 0.67
C VAL A 111 -3.67 -4.81 0.82
N TYR A 112 -4.93 -5.15 0.71
CA TYR A 112 -6.06 -4.25 0.89
C TYR A 112 -6.73 -4.60 2.22
N LEU A 113 -6.93 -3.61 3.05
CA LEU A 113 -7.50 -3.72 4.39
C LEU A 113 -8.78 -2.91 4.47
N ASN A 114 -9.81 -3.47 5.12
CA ASN A 114 -11.09 -2.79 5.25
C ASN A 114 -10.95 -1.51 6.07
N SER A 115 -11.30 -0.36 5.49
CA SER A 115 -11.13 0.97 6.10
C SER A 115 -12.04 1.22 7.31
N THR A 116 -13.10 0.42 7.49
CA THR A 116 -13.98 0.53 8.67
C THR A 116 -13.39 -0.11 9.92
N VAL A 117 -12.37 -0.96 9.76
CA VAL A 117 -11.68 -1.67 10.84
C VAL A 117 -10.49 -0.85 11.34
N ARG A 118 -10.27 -0.81 12.64
CA ARG A 118 -9.10 -0.18 13.24
C ARG A 118 -7.92 -1.14 13.24
N TRP A 119 -6.91 -0.85 12.43
CA TRP A 119 -5.79 -1.75 12.20
C TRP A 119 -4.55 -1.44 13.02
N GLN A 120 -3.96 -2.46 13.64
CA GLN A 120 -2.57 -2.47 14.07
C GLN A 120 -1.75 -3.19 12.99
N LEU A 121 -0.68 -2.57 12.51
CA LEU A 121 0.22 -3.18 11.53
C LEU A 121 1.52 -3.59 12.18
N LYS A 122 1.96 -4.83 11.93
CA LYS A 122 3.25 -5.36 12.36
C LYS A 122 3.98 -5.97 11.16
N LEU A 123 5.02 -5.29 10.71
CA LEU A 123 5.79 -5.67 9.53
C LEU A 123 7.11 -6.28 9.98
N ALA A 124 7.10 -7.62 10.13
CA ALA A 124 8.26 -8.37 10.59
C ALA A 124 9.18 -8.82 9.46
N GLY A 125 8.68 -8.85 8.22
CA GLY A 125 9.46 -9.14 7.02
C GLY A 125 10.23 -7.92 6.52
N GLY A 126 11.53 -8.07 6.26
CA GLY A 126 12.35 -7.01 5.63
C GLY A 126 12.08 -6.88 4.14
N GLY A 127 12.59 -5.82 3.51
CA GLY A 127 12.42 -5.61 2.07
C GLY A 127 13.10 -4.35 1.55
N LEU A 128 12.95 -4.13 0.24
CA LEU A 128 13.45 -2.90 -0.38
C LEU A 128 12.48 -1.75 -0.13
N ARG A 129 11.17 -1.98 -0.34
CA ARG A 129 10.15 -0.95 -0.21
C ARG A 129 8.90 -1.44 0.52
N GLN A 130 8.46 -0.69 1.49
CA GLN A 130 7.16 -0.88 2.14
C GLN A 130 6.35 0.41 2.05
N VAL A 131 5.12 0.29 1.59
CA VAL A 131 4.17 1.41 1.47
C VAL A 131 2.94 1.07 2.30
N VAL A 132 2.56 1.98 3.17
CA VAL A 132 1.35 1.89 4.01
C VAL A 132 0.50 3.12 3.72
N ASP A 133 -0.62 2.94 3.04
CA ASP A 133 -1.55 4.02 2.73
C ASP A 133 -2.86 3.86 3.52
N PHE A 134 -2.98 4.67 4.55
CA PHE A 134 -4.16 4.77 5.42
C PHE A 134 -4.78 6.16 5.41
N ALA A 135 -4.64 6.91 4.33
CA ALA A 135 -5.25 8.25 4.22
C ALA A 135 -6.73 8.27 4.59
N SER A 136 -7.48 7.22 4.26
CA SER A 136 -8.92 7.08 4.51
C SER A 136 -9.29 5.92 5.44
N GLY A 137 -8.32 5.34 6.17
CA GLY A 137 -8.55 4.21 7.08
C GLY A 137 -8.49 4.60 8.55
N ARG A 138 -8.61 3.58 9.41
CA ARG A 138 -8.44 3.68 10.87
C ARG A 138 -7.20 2.93 11.30
N LEU A 139 -6.19 3.64 11.79
CA LEU A 139 -4.90 3.08 12.15
C LEU A 139 -4.67 3.20 13.67
N ALA A 140 -4.32 2.09 14.31
CA ALA A 140 -3.95 2.04 15.72
C ALA A 140 -2.44 2.23 15.92
N GLY A 141 -1.64 1.78 14.95
CA GLY A 141 -0.18 1.92 14.98
C GLY A 141 0.50 1.11 13.88
N VAL A 142 1.78 1.41 13.69
CA VAL A 142 2.66 0.70 12.75
C VAL A 142 3.94 0.32 13.48
N ASP A 143 4.27 -0.99 13.49
CA ASP A 143 5.51 -1.53 14.01
C ASP A 143 6.27 -2.22 12.88
N VAL A 144 7.40 -1.67 12.47
CA VAL A 144 8.32 -2.25 11.48
C VAL A 144 9.53 -2.81 12.21
N VAL A 145 9.59 -4.13 12.33
CA VAL A 145 10.59 -4.84 13.14
C VAL A 145 11.86 -5.11 12.35
N ALA A 146 11.73 -5.59 11.12
CA ALA A 146 12.85 -5.89 10.25
C ALA A 146 13.38 -4.63 9.53
N GLY A 147 14.64 -4.70 9.07
CA GLY A 147 15.22 -3.63 8.26
C GLY A 147 14.54 -3.49 6.91
N VAL A 148 14.27 -2.25 6.50
CA VAL A 148 13.70 -1.91 5.20
C VAL A 148 14.48 -0.75 4.58
N GLN A 149 14.68 -0.76 3.26
CA GLN A 149 15.43 0.32 2.61
C GLN A 149 14.58 1.60 2.54
N GLU A 150 13.31 1.50 2.13
CA GLU A 150 12.38 2.62 2.07
C GLU A 150 11.03 2.24 2.69
N LEU A 151 10.58 3.03 3.65
CA LEU A 151 9.25 2.95 4.26
C LEU A 151 8.51 4.25 4.03
N GLU A 152 7.39 4.17 3.34
CA GLU A 152 6.46 5.28 3.11
C GLU A 152 5.15 5.00 3.85
N VAL A 153 4.73 5.90 4.71
CA VAL A 153 3.52 5.75 5.52
C VAL A 153 2.65 6.98 5.38
N THR A 154 1.48 6.84 4.77
CA THR A 154 0.42 7.85 4.79
C THR A 154 -0.54 7.51 5.92
N VAL A 155 -0.64 8.39 6.91
CA VAL A 155 -1.45 8.17 8.11
C VAL A 155 -2.75 8.97 8.08
N PRO A 156 -3.85 8.45 8.68
CA PRO A 156 -5.07 9.21 8.87
C PRO A 156 -4.89 10.26 9.98
N LYS A 157 -5.91 11.11 10.18
CA LYS A 157 -5.99 11.90 11.40
C LYS A 157 -6.06 10.95 12.61
N PRO A 158 -5.20 11.12 13.63
CA PRO A 158 -5.15 10.20 14.75
C PRO A 158 -6.39 10.36 15.66
N GLU A 159 -6.81 9.24 16.23
CA GLU A 159 -7.79 9.16 17.31
C GLU A 159 -7.03 8.82 18.60
N GLY A 160 -6.43 9.82 19.25
CA GLY A 160 -5.50 9.65 20.35
C GLY A 160 -4.04 9.64 19.87
N GLU A 161 -3.17 8.90 20.57
CA GLU A 161 -1.78 8.72 20.15
C GLU A 161 -1.66 7.64 19.07
N LEU A 162 -1.04 7.98 17.93
CA LEU A 162 -0.75 7.05 16.85
C LEU A 162 0.76 6.78 16.77
N PRO A 163 1.22 5.61 17.24
CA PRO A 163 2.62 5.25 17.23
C PRO A 163 3.06 4.67 15.87
N ILE A 164 4.25 5.09 15.41
CA ILE A 164 4.98 4.51 14.30
C ILE A 164 6.36 4.13 14.84
N ARG A 165 6.65 2.85 14.96
CA ARG A 165 7.91 2.33 15.48
C ARG A 165 8.67 1.63 14.37
N VAL A 166 9.95 1.91 14.26
CA VAL A 166 10.82 1.36 13.20
C VAL A 166 12.11 0.85 13.81
N GLY A 167 12.41 -0.43 13.58
CA GLY A 167 13.66 -1.05 14.02
C GLY A 167 14.85 -0.43 13.29
N GLY A 168 14.86 -0.48 11.96
CA GLY A 168 15.90 0.14 11.13
C GLY A 168 15.36 0.43 9.73
N VAL A 169 15.75 1.57 9.15
CA VAL A 169 15.26 1.99 7.82
C VAL A 169 16.31 2.83 7.11
N GLY A 170 16.44 2.67 5.79
CA GLY A 170 17.23 3.61 4.99
C GLY A 170 16.54 4.98 4.95
N LYS A 171 15.28 5.00 4.53
CA LYS A 171 14.47 6.22 4.42
C LYS A 171 13.07 5.99 4.96
N LEU A 172 12.65 6.83 5.93
CA LEU A 172 11.30 6.89 6.47
C LEU A 172 10.59 8.15 5.98
N LEU A 173 9.48 7.97 5.25
CA LEU A 173 8.61 9.04 4.78
C LEU A 173 7.25 8.89 5.48
N VAL A 174 6.84 9.91 6.22
CA VAL A 174 5.54 9.94 6.89
C VAL A 174 4.74 11.12 6.37
N HIS A 175 3.61 10.81 5.73
CA HIS A 175 2.67 11.79 5.21
C HIS A 175 1.47 11.87 6.14
N ALA A 176 1.31 13.00 6.80
CA ALA A 176 0.27 13.20 7.79
C ALA A 176 -0.64 14.39 7.45
N PRO A 177 -1.94 14.35 7.77
CA PRO A 177 -2.79 15.52 7.64
C PRO A 177 -2.33 16.67 8.55
N ALA A 178 -2.64 17.89 8.14
CA ALA A 178 -2.34 19.08 8.93
C ALA A 178 -3.09 19.08 10.28
N GLY A 179 -2.48 19.66 11.31
CA GLY A 179 -3.07 19.91 12.62
C GLY A 179 -2.40 19.10 13.74
N PRO A 180 -2.58 17.77 13.85
CA PRO A 180 -2.01 17.02 14.97
C PRO A 180 -0.48 17.08 15.01
N PRO A 181 0.14 17.42 16.15
CA PRO A 181 1.60 17.52 16.27
C PRO A 181 2.27 16.14 16.30
N ALA A 182 3.54 16.11 15.95
CA ALA A 182 4.37 14.91 15.93
C ALA A 182 5.60 15.04 16.81
N GLN A 183 6.07 13.90 17.35
CA GLN A 183 7.35 13.77 18.02
C GLN A 183 8.14 12.62 17.40
N LEU A 184 9.43 12.84 17.19
CA LEU A 184 10.40 11.80 16.85
C LEU A 184 11.29 11.53 18.06
N THR A 185 11.42 10.26 18.45
CA THR A 185 12.33 9.79 19.49
C THR A 185 13.28 8.75 18.90
N LEU A 186 14.57 8.89 19.23
CA LEU A 186 15.60 7.94 18.83
C LEU A 186 15.93 7.00 19.99
N GLY A 187 15.92 5.68 19.73
CA GLY A 187 16.38 4.67 20.66
C GLY A 187 17.85 4.86 21.06
N ALA A 188 18.27 4.30 22.18
CA ALA A 188 19.61 4.59 22.76
C ALA A 188 20.79 4.28 21.82
N GLY A 189 20.68 3.27 20.96
CA GLY A 189 21.73 2.88 19.99
C GLY A 189 21.51 3.39 18.57
N SER A 190 20.47 4.19 18.34
CA SER A 190 20.11 4.62 16.99
C SER A 190 20.88 5.86 16.53
N THR A 191 21.00 5.99 15.20
CA THR A 191 21.54 7.17 14.55
C THR A 191 20.65 7.57 13.38
N VAL A 192 20.46 8.88 13.18
CA VAL A 192 19.70 9.41 12.04
C VAL A 192 20.52 10.50 11.34
N GLY A 193 20.81 10.27 10.04
CA GLY A 193 21.59 11.22 9.25
C GLY A 193 20.88 12.57 9.13
N LYS A 194 19.61 12.56 8.78
CA LYS A 194 18.76 13.76 8.66
C LYS A 194 17.34 13.46 9.12
N ALA A 195 16.78 14.31 9.96
CA ALA A 195 15.36 14.30 10.30
C ALA A 195 14.71 15.64 9.96
N THR A 196 13.59 15.60 9.28
CA THR A 196 12.77 16.78 8.96
C THR A 196 11.35 16.54 9.47
N LEU A 197 10.91 17.37 10.39
CA LEU A 197 9.54 17.40 10.89
C LEU A 197 8.92 18.73 10.45
N ASP A 198 7.96 18.67 9.54
CA ASP A 198 7.40 19.83 8.85
C ASP A 198 8.54 20.71 8.24
N ALA A 199 8.69 21.94 8.66
CA ALA A 199 9.73 22.84 8.18
C ALA A 199 11.06 22.74 8.97
N SER A 200 11.11 21.94 10.05
CA SER A 200 12.28 21.86 10.94
C SER A 200 13.18 20.69 10.56
N ALA A 201 14.38 20.98 10.10
CA ALA A 201 15.38 19.98 9.76
C ALA A 201 16.54 19.95 10.76
N LYS A 202 16.97 18.75 11.14
CA LYS A 202 18.16 18.49 11.98
C LYS A 202 19.00 17.40 11.33
N GLN A 203 20.29 17.42 11.56
CA GLN A 203 21.25 16.46 10.99
C GLN A 203 22.10 15.81 12.08
N ASN A 204 22.65 14.63 11.77
CA ASN A 204 23.57 13.88 12.61
C ASN A 204 23.04 13.64 14.04
N LEU A 205 21.85 13.10 14.11
CA LEU A 205 21.18 12.82 15.38
C LEU A 205 21.62 11.48 15.93
N SER A 206 21.80 11.42 17.26
CA SER A 206 22.19 10.22 18.00
C SER A 206 21.11 9.77 18.99
N GLY A 207 21.25 8.55 19.50
CA GLY A 207 20.33 7.96 20.45
C GLY A 207 20.00 8.84 21.64
N GLY A 208 18.77 8.76 22.10
CA GLY A 208 18.23 9.62 23.16
C GLY A 208 17.71 10.97 22.68
N THR A 209 17.93 11.34 21.41
CA THR A 209 17.37 12.59 20.84
C THR A 209 15.84 12.53 20.78
N VAL A 210 15.21 13.63 21.21
CA VAL A 210 13.77 13.85 21.11
C VAL A 210 13.54 15.16 20.36
N LEU A 211 12.81 15.09 19.25
CA LEU A 211 12.36 16.24 18.47
C LEU A 211 10.82 16.27 18.52
N ALA A 212 10.24 17.32 19.08
CA ALA A 212 8.80 17.47 19.17
C ALA A 212 8.35 18.76 18.48
N LEU A 213 7.25 18.68 17.76
CA LEU A 213 6.54 19.84 17.25
C LEU A 213 5.81 20.56 18.40
N PRO A 214 5.58 21.88 18.29
CA PRO A 214 4.88 22.63 19.31
C PRO A 214 3.52 22.02 19.66
N GLY A 215 3.18 22.01 20.96
CA GLY A 215 1.90 21.51 21.45
C GLY A 215 1.80 19.98 21.59
N TRP A 216 2.84 19.21 21.24
CA TRP A 216 2.75 17.74 21.26
C TRP A 216 2.37 17.16 22.64
N GLN A 217 2.89 17.70 23.74
CA GLN A 217 2.60 17.18 25.09
C GLN A 217 1.14 17.42 25.52
N GLN A 218 0.52 18.50 25.04
CA GLN A 218 -0.84 18.90 25.39
C GLN A 218 -1.88 18.31 24.45
N ALA A 219 -1.46 17.85 23.25
CA ALA A 219 -2.39 17.31 22.26
C ALA A 219 -2.86 15.91 22.66
N ALA A 220 -4.17 15.69 22.67
CA ALA A 220 -4.76 14.37 22.80
C ALA A 220 -4.48 13.54 21.54
N ASP A 221 -4.72 14.14 20.38
CA ASP A 221 -4.47 13.54 19.06
C ASP A 221 -3.09 13.94 18.56
N ARG A 222 -2.20 12.94 18.42
CA ARG A 222 -0.80 13.19 18.11
C ARG A 222 -0.12 11.99 17.47
N TYR A 223 0.99 12.24 16.77
CA TYR A 223 1.83 11.20 16.19
C TYR A 223 3.10 11.01 17.04
N THR A 224 3.49 9.75 17.25
CA THR A 224 4.73 9.39 17.92
C THR A 224 5.56 8.51 16.98
N LEU A 225 6.66 9.07 16.47
CA LEU A 225 7.63 8.34 15.66
C LEU A 225 8.78 7.87 16.55
N ARG A 226 9.15 6.59 16.44
CA ARG A 226 10.28 6.03 17.14
C ARG A 226 11.17 5.25 16.19
N VAL A 227 12.45 5.57 16.19
CA VAL A 227 13.50 4.85 15.44
C VAL A 227 14.43 4.19 16.44
N ASP A 228 14.43 2.86 16.51
CA ASP A 228 15.23 2.10 17.48
C ASP A 228 16.58 1.61 16.92
N GLY A 229 16.72 1.49 15.61
CA GLY A 229 17.97 1.21 14.90
C GLY A 229 18.54 2.46 14.25
N GLY A 230 18.91 2.38 12.96
CA GLY A 230 19.43 3.51 12.19
C GLY A 230 18.47 3.96 11.10
N ALA A 231 18.58 5.24 10.70
CA ALA A 231 17.96 5.75 9.48
C ALA A 231 18.92 6.76 8.80
N ALA A 232 18.97 6.71 7.45
CA ALA A 232 19.66 7.76 6.73
C ALA A 232 18.82 9.05 6.71
N GLU A 233 17.52 8.90 6.48
CA GLU A 233 16.59 10.04 6.45
C GLU A 233 15.25 9.69 7.11
N VAL A 234 14.73 10.64 7.88
CA VAL A 234 13.35 10.64 8.41
C VAL A 234 12.70 11.95 7.97
N LEU A 235 11.59 11.84 7.26
CA LEU A 235 10.78 12.98 6.82
C LEU A 235 9.34 12.79 7.31
N LEU A 236 8.81 13.81 7.97
CA LEU A 236 7.38 13.97 8.19
C LEU A 236 6.93 15.25 7.48
N ASP A 237 6.02 15.12 6.55
CA ASP A 237 5.39 16.23 5.83
C ASP A 237 3.87 16.23 6.00
N ARG A 238 3.21 17.32 5.53
CA ARG A 238 1.77 17.48 5.61
C ARG A 238 1.15 17.41 4.22
N ARG A 239 0.12 16.59 4.11
CA ARG A 239 -0.66 16.43 2.87
C ARG A 239 -2.17 16.58 3.13
#